data_e7a57faa8aa21794b15c28d4b89bb110
#
_entry.id   e7a57faa8aa21794b15c28d4b89bb110
#
_cell.length_a   1.000
_cell.length_b   1.000
_cell.length_c   1.000
_cell.angle_alpha   90.00
_cell.angle_beta   90.00
_cell.angle_gamma   90.00
#
_symmetry.space_group_name_H-M   'P 1'
#
loop_
_entity.id
_entity.type
_entity.pdbx_description
1 polymer ?
#
loop_
_entity_poly.entity_id
_entity_poly.type
_entity_poly.pdbx_seq_one_letter_code
_entity_poly.pdbx_strand_id
1 'polypeptide(L)'
;MIEEIINNINYRLNEETLTAEVAEKSDGYEGAIVIPETVVFNDVTYRVTTIGEWAFCGCQSLTSIIIPNSVTTIGSRAFQNCTSLSSITIPNSVTSIEAWAFADCRSLTVIAIPDSVTSIGAGAFDACSALTSIIIPDGVKSINAFCGCTSLTSITLPNSVKSIGEMAFYDCRSLTAITIPNSVTSIGKRAFEDCSSLTTITIPNSVKMIGDNAFIGCSSLTAITIPDSVTIIGDGAFYRCSSLTSITIPDSVTSIGKGTFAGCELLTSIVVAEGNTMYDSRQNCHAIIQTDTDALICGCQSTTIPDGVKSIEKWAFDGCKKLTSIIIPDSVTAIGNRAFEKCTSLTTITIPHSVTSIGKSAFYYCSSLTAITIPNSVITIKGSAFYGCESLTSIIIGNRVTSIEDYAFDGCKKLTSITLPDSVTSIGEYAFYNCESLTAITIPESLEVLGESAFENCSSLTAITYQGTIAQWEEIILQDDWNNEVPAKVVHCTDGDVEI
;
A
#
# COMPACT_ATOMS: atom_id res chain seq x y z
N MET A 1 10.15 43.52 18.58
CA MET A 1 11.05 42.45 19.05
C MET A 1 12.44 42.77 18.53
N ILE A 2 13.46 42.67 19.37
CA ILE A 2 14.88 42.86 19.03
C ILE A 2 15.51 41.47 18.86
N GLU A 3 16.32 41.26 17.86
CA GLU A 3 17.07 40.00 17.66
C GLU A 3 18.54 40.24 18.06
N GLU A 4 19.06 39.44 18.99
CA GLU A 4 20.41 39.64 19.57
C GLU A 4 21.07 38.32 19.95
N ILE A 5 22.35 38.19 19.71
CA ILE A 5 23.18 37.05 20.14
C ILE A 5 23.80 37.33 21.50
N ILE A 6 23.33 36.61 22.52
CA ILE A 6 23.85 36.71 23.89
C ILE A 6 24.44 35.36 24.28
N ASN A 7 25.71 35.35 24.70
CA ASN A 7 26.44 34.14 25.08
C ASN A 7 26.34 33.00 24.03
N ASN A 8 26.48 33.35 22.77
CA ASN A 8 26.46 32.46 21.61
C ASN A 8 25.05 31.82 21.31
N ILE A 9 24.00 32.32 21.94
CA ILE A 9 22.61 31.94 21.66
C ILE A 9 21.87 33.15 21.09
N ASN A 10 21.14 32.95 19.99
CA ASN A 10 20.33 33.99 19.36
C ASN A 10 18.97 34.08 20.06
N TYR A 11 18.55 35.28 20.43
CA TYR A 11 17.30 35.54 21.09
C TYR A 11 16.47 36.60 20.36
N ARG A 12 15.16 36.40 20.34
CA ARG A 12 14.18 37.45 20.03
C ARG A 12 13.64 37.99 21.35
N LEU A 13 13.97 39.24 21.66
CA LEU A 13 13.60 39.92 22.92
C LEU A 13 12.31 40.72 22.73
N ASN A 14 11.36 40.52 23.64
CA ASN A 14 10.13 41.30 23.70
C ASN A 14 10.19 42.29 24.86
N GLU A 15 10.33 43.59 24.54
CA GLU A 15 10.48 44.66 25.52
C GLU A 15 9.19 44.94 26.30
N GLU A 16 8.02 44.61 25.73
CA GLU A 16 6.74 44.85 26.40
C GLU A 16 6.46 43.83 27.52
N THR A 17 6.80 42.54 27.23
CA THR A 17 6.55 41.44 28.16
C THR A 17 7.77 41.06 29.00
N LEU A 18 8.96 41.59 28.67
CA LEU A 18 10.27 41.25 29.23
C LEU A 18 10.54 39.75 29.11
N THR A 19 10.20 39.16 27.94
CA THR A 19 10.44 37.76 27.62
C THR A 19 11.42 37.62 26.47
N ALA A 20 12.13 36.48 26.46
CA ALA A 20 13.03 36.07 25.39
C ALA A 20 12.59 34.75 24.80
N GLU A 21 12.67 34.64 23.48
CA GLU A 21 12.53 33.43 22.70
C GLU A 21 13.90 33.05 22.15
N VAL A 22 14.31 31.79 22.30
CA VAL A 22 15.51 31.28 21.58
C VAL A 22 15.15 31.21 20.10
N ALA A 23 16.00 31.79 19.25
CA ALA A 23 15.78 31.90 17.82
C ALA A 23 16.83 31.11 17.03
N GLU A 24 16.56 30.88 15.74
CA GLU A 24 17.50 30.29 14.79
C GLU A 24 18.78 31.14 14.72
N LYS A 25 19.92 30.48 14.61
CA LYS A 25 21.23 31.10 14.42
C LYS A 25 21.79 30.71 13.07
N SER A 26 22.26 31.67 12.30
CA SER A 26 22.72 31.48 10.91
C SER A 26 23.79 30.40 10.75
N ASP A 27 24.68 30.28 11.73
CA ASP A 27 25.81 29.30 11.71
C ASP A 27 25.42 27.99 12.41
N GLY A 28 24.15 27.88 12.90
CA GLY A 28 23.68 26.78 13.71
C GLY A 28 24.26 26.74 15.13
N TYR A 29 23.94 25.66 15.83
CA TYR A 29 24.44 25.39 17.18
C TYR A 29 25.15 24.03 17.24
N GLU A 30 26.24 23.95 18.00
CA GLU A 30 27.07 22.76 18.10
C GLU A 30 27.32 22.33 19.55
N GLY A 31 27.60 21.04 19.75
CA GLY A 31 28.03 20.48 21.04
C GLY A 31 26.93 20.50 22.07
N ALA A 32 27.29 20.91 23.30
CA ALA A 32 26.39 20.99 24.44
C ALA A 32 25.95 22.44 24.68
N ILE A 33 24.65 22.69 24.71
CA ILE A 33 24.06 24.01 24.93
C ILE A 33 23.34 24.06 26.28
N VAL A 34 23.55 25.15 27.01
CA VAL A 34 22.80 25.45 28.24
C VAL A 34 22.05 26.75 28.03
N ILE A 35 20.73 26.71 28.03
CA ILE A 35 19.88 27.88 27.94
C ILE A 35 19.64 28.42 29.36
N PRO A 36 19.97 29.69 29.66
CA PRO A 36 19.71 30.26 30.98
C PRO A 36 18.23 30.61 31.17
N GLU A 37 17.78 30.71 32.42
CA GLU A 37 16.40 31.19 32.74
C GLU A 37 16.15 32.64 32.32
N THR A 38 17.19 33.46 32.35
CA THR A 38 17.12 34.89 32.00
C THR A 38 18.36 35.31 31.21
N VAL A 39 18.16 36.33 30.36
CA VAL A 39 19.25 37.02 29.64
C VAL A 39 19.16 38.53 29.92
N VAL A 40 20.31 39.19 29.88
CA VAL A 40 20.40 40.66 30.09
C VAL A 40 20.84 41.30 28.79
N PHE A 41 20.10 42.31 28.34
CA PHE A 41 20.45 43.15 27.22
C PHE A 41 20.11 44.62 27.54
N ASN A 42 21.08 45.53 27.36
CA ASN A 42 20.97 46.97 27.67
C ASN A 42 20.45 47.21 29.12
N ASP A 43 21.00 46.51 30.10
CA ASP A 43 20.60 46.57 31.54
C ASP A 43 19.17 46.12 31.84
N VAL A 44 18.49 45.51 30.86
CA VAL A 44 17.15 44.92 31.00
C VAL A 44 17.23 43.42 31.06
N THR A 45 16.57 42.81 32.06
CA THR A 45 16.50 41.35 32.20
C THR A 45 15.25 40.81 31.52
N TYR A 46 15.47 39.83 30.61
CA TYR A 46 14.40 39.14 29.91
C TYR A 46 14.34 37.68 30.37
N ARG A 47 13.15 37.15 30.63
CA ARG A 47 12.93 35.77 31.00
C ARG A 47 12.82 34.93 29.74
N VAL A 48 13.59 33.82 29.62
CA VAL A 48 13.51 32.90 28.48
C VAL A 48 12.30 32.00 28.68
N THR A 49 11.29 32.14 27.83
CA THR A 49 10.00 31.43 27.94
C THR A 49 9.68 30.47 26.83
N THR A 50 10.39 30.59 25.72
CA THR A 50 10.07 29.84 24.49
C THR A 50 11.35 29.38 23.79
N ILE A 51 11.36 28.12 23.34
CA ILE A 51 12.22 27.70 22.24
C ILE A 51 11.44 27.96 20.96
N GLY A 52 11.91 28.90 20.15
CA GLY A 52 11.18 29.39 18.98
C GLY A 52 11.09 28.40 17.84
N GLU A 53 10.29 28.76 16.84
CA GLU A 53 10.20 28.03 15.59
C GLU A 53 11.58 27.99 14.91
N TRP A 54 12.02 26.79 14.44
CA TRP A 54 13.31 26.54 13.78
C TRP A 54 14.55 26.80 14.65
N ALA A 55 14.43 27.10 15.95
CA ALA A 55 15.54 27.58 16.78
C ALA A 55 16.84 26.78 16.64
N PHE A 56 16.76 25.45 16.64
CA PHE A 56 17.90 24.52 16.48
C PHE A 56 17.75 23.63 15.23
N CYS A 57 16.91 24.04 14.28
CA CYS A 57 16.69 23.22 13.09
C CYS A 57 18.01 23.00 12.31
N GLY A 58 18.24 21.74 11.90
CA GLY A 58 19.44 21.39 11.14
C GLY A 58 20.75 21.42 11.93
N CYS A 59 20.72 21.58 13.26
CA CYS A 59 21.90 21.57 14.10
C CYS A 59 22.41 20.13 14.29
N GLN A 60 22.99 19.56 13.23
CA GLN A 60 23.42 18.16 13.17
C GLN A 60 24.53 17.83 14.17
N SER A 61 25.32 18.81 14.60
CA SER A 61 26.38 18.64 15.61
C SER A 61 25.94 18.95 17.03
N LEU A 62 24.65 19.26 17.28
CA LEU A 62 24.11 19.46 18.62
C LEU A 62 23.99 18.12 19.33
N THR A 63 24.71 17.90 20.42
CA THR A 63 24.75 16.62 21.14
C THR A 63 23.87 16.59 22.38
N SER A 64 23.72 17.71 23.06
CA SER A 64 22.85 17.84 24.24
C SER A 64 22.38 19.27 24.45
N ILE A 65 21.25 19.43 25.13
CA ILE A 65 20.71 20.74 25.48
C ILE A 65 20.03 20.68 26.86
N ILE A 66 20.25 21.72 27.64
CA ILE A 66 19.56 21.94 28.92
C ILE A 66 18.58 23.09 28.72
N ILE A 67 17.30 22.80 28.89
CA ILE A 67 16.19 23.74 28.80
C ILE A 67 15.78 24.17 30.21
N PRO A 68 15.71 25.47 30.53
CA PRO A 68 15.38 25.94 31.86
C PRO A 68 13.88 25.80 32.19
N ASN A 69 13.54 25.79 33.48
CA ASN A 69 12.16 25.71 33.98
C ASN A 69 11.30 26.94 33.65
N SER A 70 11.87 27.98 33.06
CA SER A 70 11.14 29.15 32.56
C SER A 70 10.47 28.93 31.21
N VAL A 71 10.89 27.90 30.43
CA VAL A 71 10.36 27.59 29.11
C VAL A 71 9.02 26.86 29.22
N THR A 72 8.02 27.33 28.51
CA THR A 72 6.65 26.78 28.51
C THR A 72 6.26 26.14 27.17
N THR A 73 6.98 26.48 26.09
CA THR A 73 6.66 26.03 24.74
C THR A 73 7.91 25.63 23.98
N ILE A 74 7.85 24.49 23.26
CA ILE A 74 8.81 24.07 22.25
C ILE A 74 8.15 24.25 20.88
N GLY A 75 8.66 25.21 20.12
CA GLY A 75 8.09 25.66 18.84
C GLY A 75 8.15 24.63 17.72
N SER A 76 7.45 24.92 16.64
CA SER A 76 7.44 24.10 15.44
C SER A 76 8.86 23.94 14.90
N ARG A 77 9.24 22.68 14.56
CA ARG A 77 10.55 22.34 14.01
C ARG A 77 11.76 22.79 14.84
N ALA A 78 11.56 23.09 16.12
CA ALA A 78 12.58 23.67 17.00
C ALA A 78 13.89 22.85 17.01
N PHE A 79 13.83 21.53 16.95
CA PHE A 79 14.99 20.62 16.91
C PHE A 79 14.95 19.72 15.68
N GLN A 80 14.21 20.08 14.62
CA GLN A 80 14.14 19.25 13.43
C GLN A 80 15.55 19.01 12.86
N ASN A 81 15.84 17.73 12.48
CA ASN A 81 17.12 17.33 11.91
C ASN A 81 18.34 17.57 12.81
N CYS A 82 18.17 17.53 14.15
CA CYS A 82 19.27 17.47 15.13
C CYS A 82 19.77 16.03 15.23
N THR A 83 20.47 15.56 14.19
CA THR A 83 20.79 14.12 14.03
C THR A 83 21.73 13.55 15.08
N SER A 84 22.53 14.35 15.78
CA SER A 84 23.40 13.94 16.86
C SER A 84 22.81 14.09 18.27
N LEU A 85 21.60 14.66 18.39
CA LEU A 85 20.94 14.83 19.68
C LEU A 85 20.47 13.48 20.21
N SER A 86 21.17 12.95 21.20
CA SER A 86 20.95 11.60 21.73
C SER A 86 19.99 11.57 22.94
N SER A 87 19.89 12.68 23.66
CA SER A 87 18.99 12.83 24.80
C SER A 87 18.62 14.29 25.03
N ILE A 88 17.43 14.51 25.55
CA ILE A 88 16.95 15.84 25.95
C ILE A 88 16.03 15.68 27.17
N THR A 89 16.10 16.64 28.09
CA THR A 89 15.17 16.74 29.22
C THR A 89 14.21 17.89 28.96
N ILE A 90 12.93 17.59 28.88
CA ILE A 90 11.87 18.59 28.78
C ILE A 90 11.42 18.97 30.20
N PRO A 91 11.50 20.25 30.58
CA PRO A 91 11.12 20.68 31.94
C PRO A 91 9.61 20.62 32.17
N ASN A 92 9.21 20.47 33.45
CA ASN A 92 7.78 20.40 33.85
C ASN A 92 6.97 21.67 33.59
N SER A 93 7.59 22.75 33.13
CA SER A 93 6.94 23.99 32.71
C SER A 93 6.40 23.91 31.28
N VAL A 94 6.89 22.98 30.46
CA VAL A 94 6.45 22.87 29.05
C VAL A 94 5.04 22.28 29.00
N THR A 95 4.14 22.98 28.31
CA THR A 95 2.75 22.57 28.13
C THR A 95 2.41 22.12 26.72
N SER A 96 3.24 22.49 25.73
CA SER A 96 3.07 22.08 24.33
C SER A 96 4.41 21.77 23.66
N ILE A 97 4.38 20.75 22.82
CA ILE A 97 5.41 20.41 21.86
C ILE A 97 4.78 20.58 20.48
N GLU A 98 5.27 21.54 19.70
CA GLU A 98 4.64 21.89 18.44
C GLU A 98 5.01 20.93 17.29
N ALA A 99 4.42 21.15 16.10
CA ALA A 99 4.59 20.27 14.96
C ALA A 99 6.06 20.12 14.54
N TRP A 100 6.49 18.86 14.25
CA TRP A 100 7.84 18.48 13.83
C TRP A 100 8.96 18.93 14.80
N ALA A 101 8.65 19.23 16.03
CA ALA A 101 9.61 19.82 16.99
C ALA A 101 10.90 18.99 17.12
N PHE A 102 10.83 17.66 17.09
CA PHE A 102 11.97 16.72 17.15
C PHE A 102 12.07 15.81 15.92
N ALA A 103 11.43 16.19 14.80
CA ALA A 103 11.47 15.34 13.60
C ALA A 103 12.93 15.15 13.12
N ASP A 104 13.25 13.93 12.63
CA ASP A 104 14.62 13.59 12.20
C ASP A 104 15.70 13.68 13.29
N CYS A 105 15.35 13.63 14.56
CA CYS A 105 16.33 13.45 15.66
C CYS A 105 16.75 11.97 15.74
N ARG A 106 17.52 11.52 14.73
CA ARG A 106 17.80 10.10 14.46
C ARG A 106 18.65 9.40 15.54
N SER A 107 19.34 10.15 16.40
CA SER A 107 20.10 9.61 17.54
C SER A 107 19.34 9.62 18.86
N LEU A 108 18.12 10.19 18.89
CA LEU A 108 17.32 10.29 20.11
C LEU A 108 16.77 8.93 20.49
N THR A 109 17.36 8.32 21.54
CA THR A 109 17.01 6.96 21.97
C THR A 109 15.88 6.91 22.99
N VAL A 110 15.77 7.95 23.80
CA VAL A 110 14.76 8.11 24.85
C VAL A 110 14.44 9.57 25.07
N ILE A 111 13.18 9.85 25.32
CA ILE A 111 12.70 11.17 25.72
C ILE A 111 11.60 11.02 26.78
N ALA A 112 11.71 11.78 27.85
CA ALA A 112 10.68 11.85 28.87
C ALA A 112 9.81 13.09 28.60
N ILE A 113 8.53 12.89 28.35
CA ILE A 113 7.56 13.96 28.19
C ILE A 113 6.88 14.19 29.54
N PRO A 114 6.97 15.40 30.13
CA PRO A 114 6.39 15.66 31.44
C PRO A 114 4.85 15.70 31.41
N ASP A 115 4.20 15.44 32.54
CA ASP A 115 2.75 15.42 32.69
C ASP A 115 2.06 16.77 32.40
N SER A 116 2.83 17.85 32.40
CA SER A 116 2.38 19.19 32.02
C SER A 116 2.02 19.32 30.52
N VAL A 117 2.58 18.44 29.68
CA VAL A 117 2.34 18.50 28.23
C VAL A 117 0.94 17.99 27.91
N THR A 118 0.12 18.85 27.33
CA THR A 118 -1.26 18.53 26.90
C THR A 118 -1.45 18.50 25.40
N SER A 119 -0.43 18.94 24.64
CA SER A 119 -0.45 18.96 23.18
C SER A 119 0.88 18.47 22.60
N ILE A 120 0.80 17.52 21.68
CA ILE A 120 1.91 17.06 20.83
C ILE A 120 1.48 17.27 19.39
N GLY A 121 2.21 18.12 18.68
CA GLY A 121 1.93 18.52 17.31
C GLY A 121 2.17 17.39 16.30
N ALA A 122 1.63 17.55 15.10
CA ALA A 122 1.81 16.60 14.02
C ALA A 122 3.29 16.42 13.68
N GLY A 123 3.73 15.17 13.53
CA GLY A 123 5.10 14.83 13.17
C GLY A 123 6.14 15.19 14.23
N ALA A 124 5.74 15.50 15.46
CA ALA A 124 6.67 16.00 16.48
C ALA A 124 7.89 15.10 16.72
N PHE A 125 7.78 13.80 16.50
CA PHE A 125 8.85 12.81 16.65
C PHE A 125 9.06 11.99 15.36
N ASP A 126 8.59 12.47 14.20
CA ASP A 126 8.74 11.74 12.95
C ASP A 126 10.21 11.47 12.66
N ALA A 127 10.51 10.27 12.15
CA ALA A 127 11.86 9.80 11.83
C ALA A 127 12.88 9.83 13.00
N CYS A 128 12.40 9.82 14.25
CA CYS A 128 13.23 9.53 15.41
C CYS A 128 13.60 8.03 15.42
N SER A 129 14.42 7.62 14.45
CA SER A 129 14.65 6.20 14.13
C SER A 129 15.35 5.39 15.22
N ALA A 130 16.06 6.03 16.17
CA ALA A 130 16.65 5.38 17.33
C ALA A 130 15.72 5.31 18.56
N LEU A 131 14.55 5.97 18.53
CA LEU A 131 13.63 6.01 19.67
C LEU A 131 13.05 4.61 19.92
N THR A 132 13.30 4.06 21.11
CA THR A 132 12.91 2.68 21.45
C THR A 132 11.60 2.59 22.22
N SER A 133 11.31 3.58 23.05
CA SER A 133 10.07 3.65 23.84
C SER A 133 9.72 5.08 24.21
N ILE A 134 8.43 5.34 24.41
CA ILE A 134 7.93 6.64 24.87
C ILE A 134 6.64 6.46 25.67
N ILE A 135 6.46 7.29 26.69
CA ILE A 135 5.23 7.38 27.46
C ILE A 135 4.57 8.71 27.13
N ILE A 136 3.32 8.65 26.70
CA ILE A 136 2.51 9.84 26.41
C ILE A 136 1.76 10.25 27.67
N PRO A 137 1.89 11.50 28.12
CA PRO A 137 1.25 11.97 29.35
C PRO A 137 -0.28 12.09 29.25
N ASP A 138 -0.93 12.01 30.42
CA ASP A 138 -2.35 12.28 30.55
C ASP A 138 -2.66 13.73 30.18
N GLY A 139 -3.56 13.94 29.23
CA GLY A 139 -3.86 15.29 28.72
C GLY A 139 -3.80 15.38 27.22
N VAL A 140 -2.90 14.62 26.58
CA VAL A 140 -2.80 14.54 25.12
C VAL A 140 -4.06 13.90 24.54
N LYS A 141 -4.66 14.57 23.53
CA LYS A 141 -5.97 14.17 22.95
C LYS A 141 -5.86 13.41 21.64
N SER A 142 -4.79 13.59 20.89
CA SER A 142 -4.58 12.97 19.58
C SER A 142 -3.12 12.60 19.38
N ILE A 143 -2.88 11.52 18.61
CA ILE A 143 -1.54 11.02 18.26
C ILE A 143 -1.42 10.97 16.74
N ASN A 144 -0.42 11.68 16.20
CA ASN A 144 -0.02 11.67 14.78
C ASN A 144 1.46 12.11 14.65
N ALA A 145 2.37 11.52 15.44
CA ALA A 145 3.65 12.12 15.72
C ALA A 145 4.86 11.14 15.67
N PHE A 146 4.70 9.89 15.21
CA PHE A 146 5.75 8.86 15.31
C PHE A 146 6.02 8.16 13.97
N CYS A 147 5.73 8.81 12.85
CA CYS A 147 6.04 8.29 11.52
C CYS A 147 7.54 8.02 11.40
N GLY A 148 7.92 6.82 10.95
CA GLY A 148 9.34 6.46 10.74
C GLY A 148 10.15 6.22 12.02
N CYS A 149 9.52 6.06 13.17
CA CYS A 149 10.20 5.63 14.42
C CYS A 149 10.52 4.13 14.35
N THR A 150 11.48 3.77 13.49
CA THR A 150 11.73 2.37 13.08
C THR A 150 12.20 1.47 14.22
N SER A 151 12.80 2.01 15.28
CA SER A 151 13.23 1.26 16.48
C SER A 151 12.21 1.25 17.63
N LEU A 152 11.06 1.92 17.46
CA LEU A 152 10.04 1.99 18.53
C LEU A 152 9.42 0.62 18.75
N THR A 153 9.71 0.02 19.91
CA THR A 153 9.22 -1.32 20.30
C THR A 153 7.94 -1.26 21.11
N SER A 154 7.76 -0.18 21.88
CA SER A 154 6.59 0.00 22.74
C SER A 154 6.23 1.47 22.93
N ILE A 155 4.94 1.74 23.06
CA ILE A 155 4.39 3.05 23.41
C ILE A 155 3.21 2.87 24.35
N THR A 156 3.12 3.74 25.36
CA THR A 156 1.96 3.80 26.26
C THR A 156 1.10 5.00 25.93
N LEU A 157 -0.15 4.75 25.59
CA LEU A 157 -1.15 5.76 25.28
C LEU A 157 -2.10 5.95 26.47
N PRO A 158 -2.33 7.19 26.94
CA PRO A 158 -3.23 7.46 28.05
C PRO A 158 -4.72 7.44 27.64
N ASN A 159 -5.62 7.32 28.61
CA ASN A 159 -7.07 7.36 28.41
C ASN A 159 -7.59 8.73 27.93
N SER A 160 -6.77 9.75 27.86
CA SER A 160 -7.12 11.06 27.29
C SER A 160 -7.18 11.04 25.77
N VAL A 161 -6.46 10.13 25.09
CA VAL A 161 -6.37 10.05 23.62
C VAL A 161 -7.72 9.67 23.02
N LYS A 162 -8.24 10.49 22.10
CA LYS A 162 -9.53 10.31 21.40
C LYS A 162 -9.38 9.81 19.98
N SER A 163 -8.21 10.04 19.35
CA SER A 163 -7.94 9.61 17.99
C SER A 163 -6.47 9.24 17.78
N ILE A 164 -6.27 8.22 16.98
CA ILE A 164 -4.98 7.92 16.35
C ILE A 164 -5.06 8.50 14.94
N GLY A 165 -4.24 9.50 14.64
CA GLY A 165 -4.30 10.30 13.42
C GLY A 165 -3.71 9.62 12.21
N GLU A 166 -3.69 10.33 11.09
CA GLU A 166 -3.07 9.88 9.85
C GLU A 166 -1.56 9.65 10.07
N MET A 167 -1.06 8.49 9.59
CA MET A 167 0.36 8.10 9.65
C MET A 167 0.97 8.11 11.07
N ALA A 168 0.15 8.04 12.12
CA ALA A 168 0.61 8.19 13.51
C ALA A 168 1.79 7.27 13.87
N PHE A 169 1.82 6.05 13.36
CA PHE A 169 2.85 5.02 13.53
C PHE A 169 3.30 4.42 12.20
N TYR A 170 3.20 5.19 11.11
CA TYR A 170 3.68 4.76 9.80
C TYR A 170 5.16 4.31 9.89
N ASP A 171 5.48 3.16 9.33
CA ASP A 171 6.86 2.62 9.29
C ASP A 171 7.50 2.39 10.67
N CYS A 172 6.70 2.16 11.73
CA CYS A 172 7.21 1.73 13.04
C CYS A 172 7.49 0.22 13.02
N ARG A 173 8.53 -0.18 12.26
CA ARG A 173 8.82 -1.60 11.93
C ARG A 173 9.11 -2.48 13.13
N SER A 174 9.58 -1.92 14.24
CA SER A 174 9.92 -2.67 15.46
C SER A 174 8.76 -2.73 16.47
N LEU A 175 7.64 -2.05 16.21
CA LEU A 175 6.50 -2.04 17.13
C LEU A 175 5.83 -3.42 17.15
N THR A 176 5.95 -4.13 18.30
CA THR A 176 5.44 -5.51 18.42
C THR A 176 4.02 -5.58 18.94
N ALA A 177 3.64 -4.64 19.77
CA ALA A 177 2.30 -4.54 20.36
C ALA A 177 1.98 -3.09 20.75
N ILE A 178 0.71 -2.74 20.72
CA ILE A 178 0.19 -1.47 21.23
C ILE A 178 -1.17 -1.68 21.86
N THR A 179 -1.41 -1.04 23.00
CA THR A 179 -2.75 -0.99 23.62
C THR A 179 -3.44 0.32 23.23
N ILE A 180 -4.55 0.21 22.51
CA ILE A 180 -5.39 1.35 22.15
C ILE A 180 -6.38 1.55 23.28
N PRO A 181 -6.41 2.73 23.94
CA PRO A 181 -7.35 3.00 25.04
C PRO A 181 -8.81 3.09 24.58
N ASN A 182 -9.73 2.74 25.48
CA ASN A 182 -11.19 2.76 25.24
C ASN A 182 -11.75 4.16 24.95
N SER A 183 -10.95 5.18 25.01
CA SER A 183 -11.31 6.57 24.66
C SER A 183 -11.17 6.86 23.16
N VAL A 184 -10.43 6.01 22.41
CA VAL A 184 -10.18 6.21 20.97
C VAL A 184 -11.41 5.84 20.15
N THR A 185 -11.85 6.76 19.31
CA THR A 185 -13.05 6.58 18.46
C THR A 185 -12.75 6.35 16.99
N SER A 186 -11.50 6.63 16.55
CA SER A 186 -11.08 6.44 15.16
C SER A 186 -9.61 6.07 15.04
N ILE A 187 -9.30 5.22 14.06
CA ILE A 187 -7.95 4.90 13.60
C ILE A 187 -7.82 5.51 12.21
N GLY A 188 -6.89 6.44 12.05
CA GLY A 188 -6.71 7.25 10.86
C GLY A 188 -6.11 6.47 9.68
N LYS A 189 -6.07 7.16 8.53
CA LYS A 189 -5.44 6.65 7.31
C LYS A 189 -3.96 6.36 7.57
N ARG A 190 -3.49 5.17 7.11
CA ARG A 190 -2.09 4.74 7.23
C ARG A 190 -1.54 4.72 8.66
N ALA A 191 -2.41 4.68 9.67
CA ALA A 191 -2.01 4.88 11.08
C ALA A 191 -0.95 3.89 11.56
N PHE A 192 -0.99 2.63 11.10
CA PHE A 192 -0.04 1.55 11.41
C PHE A 192 0.55 0.93 10.14
N GLU A 193 0.59 1.68 9.04
CA GLU A 193 1.17 1.18 7.78
C GLU A 193 2.64 0.78 8.01
N ASP A 194 3.02 -0.40 7.49
CA ASP A 194 4.35 -1.00 7.61
C ASP A 194 4.86 -1.20 9.06
N CYS A 195 3.96 -1.32 10.04
CA CYS A 195 4.29 -1.88 11.35
C CYS A 195 4.52 -3.39 11.23
N SER A 196 5.59 -3.77 10.54
CA SER A 196 5.81 -5.16 10.09
C SER A 196 6.05 -6.16 11.22
N SER A 197 6.46 -5.72 12.41
CA SER A 197 6.62 -6.57 13.62
C SER A 197 5.37 -6.64 14.49
N LEU A 198 4.30 -5.92 14.17
CA LEU A 198 3.07 -5.89 14.97
C LEU A 198 2.37 -7.25 14.89
N THR A 199 2.41 -8.00 15.99
CA THR A 199 1.86 -9.37 16.08
C THR A 199 0.40 -9.38 16.53
N THR A 200 0.05 -8.47 17.42
CA THR A 200 -1.29 -8.36 18.01
C THR A 200 -1.67 -6.92 18.24
N ILE A 201 -2.94 -6.60 18.01
CA ILE A 201 -3.53 -5.31 18.37
C ILE A 201 -4.98 -5.53 18.79
N THR A 202 -5.40 -4.85 19.84
CA THR A 202 -6.80 -4.85 20.28
C THR A 202 -7.44 -3.54 19.88
N ILE A 203 -8.47 -3.60 19.06
CA ILE A 203 -9.30 -2.44 18.70
C ILE A 203 -10.43 -2.34 19.74
N PRO A 204 -10.53 -1.23 20.48
CA PRO A 204 -11.56 -1.11 21.52
C PRO A 204 -12.96 -0.86 20.93
N ASN A 205 -14.00 -1.18 21.72
CA ASN A 205 -15.42 -1.02 21.36
C ASN A 205 -15.88 0.47 21.20
N SER A 206 -14.98 1.39 21.33
CA SER A 206 -15.22 2.82 21.05
C SER A 206 -14.94 3.23 19.60
N VAL A 207 -14.12 2.43 18.89
CA VAL A 207 -13.70 2.72 17.50
C VAL A 207 -14.88 2.53 16.54
N LYS A 208 -15.16 3.55 15.73
CA LYS A 208 -16.23 3.55 14.72
C LYS A 208 -15.72 3.35 13.31
N MET A 209 -14.46 3.71 13.06
CA MET A 209 -13.87 3.69 11.74
C MET A 209 -12.41 3.23 11.80
N ILE A 210 -12.07 2.35 10.87
CA ILE A 210 -10.70 1.96 10.51
C ILE A 210 -10.41 2.62 9.17
N GLY A 211 -9.44 3.51 9.12
CA GLY A 211 -9.11 4.32 7.94
C GLY A 211 -8.48 3.53 6.80
N ASP A 212 -8.36 4.18 5.65
CA ASP A 212 -7.69 3.60 4.47
C ASP A 212 -6.25 3.23 4.80
N ASN A 213 -5.84 2.04 4.36
CA ASN A 213 -4.48 1.52 4.56
C ASN A 213 -4.03 1.48 6.03
N ALA A 214 -4.95 1.50 7.00
CA ALA A 214 -4.61 1.67 8.43
C ALA A 214 -3.59 0.64 8.94
N PHE A 215 -3.63 -0.59 8.46
CA PHE A 215 -2.74 -1.71 8.82
C PHE A 215 -2.04 -2.33 7.61
N ILE A 216 -1.94 -1.58 6.50
CA ILE A 216 -1.23 -2.10 5.31
C ILE A 216 0.20 -2.52 5.68
N GLY A 217 0.63 -3.70 5.24
CA GLY A 217 1.99 -4.18 5.49
C GLY A 217 2.28 -4.61 6.93
N CYS A 218 1.27 -4.72 7.82
CA CYS A 218 1.43 -5.36 9.14
C CYS A 218 1.63 -6.87 8.95
N SER A 219 2.77 -7.24 8.38
CA SER A 219 3.03 -8.60 7.88
C SER A 219 3.10 -9.67 8.97
N SER A 220 3.37 -9.31 10.23
CA SER A 220 3.39 -10.23 11.37
C SER A 220 2.04 -10.35 12.09
N LEU A 221 1.01 -9.58 11.69
CA LEU A 221 -0.29 -9.58 12.34
C LEU A 221 -1.02 -10.91 12.05
N THR A 222 -1.14 -11.75 13.07
CA THR A 222 -1.72 -13.11 12.94
C THR A 222 -3.22 -13.16 13.13
N ALA A 223 -3.75 -12.26 13.96
CA ALA A 223 -5.18 -12.16 14.26
C ALA A 223 -5.56 -10.72 14.61
N ILE A 224 -6.76 -10.34 14.26
CA ILE A 224 -7.37 -9.07 14.67
C ILE A 224 -8.88 -9.27 14.86
N THR A 225 -9.42 -8.66 15.91
CA THR A 225 -10.86 -8.62 16.14
C THR A 225 -11.39 -7.25 15.77
N ILE A 226 -12.36 -7.21 14.88
CA ILE A 226 -13.11 -5.99 14.56
C ILE A 226 -14.31 -5.93 15.50
N PRO A 227 -14.40 -4.91 16.37
CA PRO A 227 -15.49 -4.82 17.35
C PRO A 227 -16.81 -4.41 16.70
N ASP A 228 -17.94 -4.74 17.37
CA ASP A 228 -19.30 -4.42 16.93
C ASP A 228 -19.61 -2.92 16.89
N SER A 229 -18.67 -2.09 17.24
CA SER A 229 -18.76 -0.62 17.11
C SER A 229 -18.32 -0.10 15.75
N VAL A 230 -17.53 -0.89 15.01
CA VAL A 230 -16.96 -0.45 13.72
C VAL A 230 -18.04 -0.50 12.63
N THR A 231 -18.22 0.60 11.94
CA THR A 231 -19.17 0.72 10.83
C THR A 231 -18.47 0.84 9.46
N ILE A 232 -17.23 1.31 9.43
CA ILE A 232 -16.46 1.55 8.20
C ILE A 232 -15.08 0.94 8.31
N ILE A 233 -14.69 0.16 7.30
CA ILE A 233 -13.34 -0.35 7.06
C ILE A 233 -12.88 0.21 5.72
N GLY A 234 -11.81 1.00 5.72
CA GLY A 234 -11.31 1.73 4.56
C GLY A 234 -10.65 0.87 3.48
N ASP A 235 -10.34 1.51 2.36
CA ASP A 235 -9.61 0.88 1.24
C ASP A 235 -8.26 0.35 1.73
N GLY A 236 -7.94 -0.90 1.37
CA GLY A 236 -6.65 -1.52 1.71
C GLY A 236 -6.35 -1.62 3.22
N ALA A 237 -7.35 -1.48 4.11
CA ALA A 237 -7.11 -1.34 5.54
C ALA A 237 -6.22 -2.44 6.13
N PHE A 238 -6.26 -3.65 5.59
CA PHE A 238 -5.43 -4.81 5.97
C PHE A 238 -4.63 -5.37 4.77
N TYR A 239 -4.40 -4.55 3.74
CA TYR A 239 -3.63 -4.98 2.57
C TYR A 239 -2.25 -5.48 2.98
N ARG A 240 -1.84 -6.67 2.49
CA ARG A 240 -0.56 -7.33 2.83
C ARG A 240 -0.36 -7.63 4.33
N CYS A 241 -1.42 -7.84 5.10
CA CYS A 241 -1.32 -8.51 6.39
C CYS A 241 -1.08 -10.01 6.16
N SER A 242 0.14 -10.35 5.70
CA SER A 242 0.44 -11.67 5.11
C SER A 242 0.34 -12.83 6.10
N SER A 243 0.45 -12.57 7.40
CA SER A 243 0.29 -13.59 8.47
C SER A 243 -1.14 -13.73 8.99
N LEU A 244 -2.08 -12.87 8.54
CA LEU A 244 -3.47 -12.93 9.02
C LEU A 244 -4.13 -14.23 8.54
N THR A 245 -4.68 -15.01 9.49
CA THR A 245 -5.23 -16.35 9.21
C THR A 245 -6.75 -16.38 9.12
N SER A 246 -7.42 -15.49 9.85
CA SER A 246 -8.88 -15.41 9.88
C SER A 246 -9.36 -14.00 10.16
N ILE A 247 -10.58 -13.69 9.68
CA ILE A 247 -11.28 -12.44 9.97
C ILE A 247 -12.78 -12.68 10.14
N THR A 248 -13.38 -11.98 11.09
CA THR A 248 -14.83 -11.90 11.25
C THR A 248 -15.27 -10.46 11.02
N ILE A 249 -16.26 -10.27 10.15
CA ILE A 249 -16.91 -8.99 9.88
C ILE A 249 -18.19 -8.92 10.73
N PRO A 250 -18.29 -8.00 11.68
CA PRO A 250 -19.46 -7.89 12.55
C PRO A 250 -20.68 -7.29 11.84
N ASP A 251 -21.85 -7.40 12.49
CA ASP A 251 -23.14 -6.91 12.00
C ASP A 251 -23.13 -5.40 11.72
N SER A 252 -22.35 -4.66 12.50
CA SER A 252 -22.27 -3.19 12.44
C SER A 252 -21.60 -2.65 11.18
N VAL A 253 -20.79 -3.46 10.48
CA VAL A 253 -20.02 -2.99 9.32
C VAL A 253 -20.94 -2.76 8.13
N THR A 254 -21.04 -1.53 7.69
CA THR A 254 -21.86 -1.11 6.54
C THR A 254 -21.03 -0.72 5.32
N SER A 255 -19.71 -0.56 5.46
CA SER A 255 -18.81 -0.25 4.35
C SER A 255 -17.47 -0.94 4.50
N ILE A 256 -17.07 -1.66 3.45
CA ILE A 256 -15.74 -2.29 3.30
C ILE A 256 -15.11 -1.74 2.03
N GLY A 257 -13.92 -1.17 2.16
CA GLY A 257 -13.17 -0.60 1.05
C GLY A 257 -12.59 -1.66 0.10
N LYS A 258 -12.11 -1.20 -1.05
CA LYS A 258 -11.52 -2.07 -2.08
C LYS A 258 -10.17 -2.62 -1.61
N GLY A 259 -9.93 -3.91 -1.90
CA GLY A 259 -8.66 -4.56 -1.61
C GLY A 259 -8.32 -4.63 -0.13
N THR A 260 -9.33 -4.52 0.75
CA THR A 260 -9.13 -4.46 2.21
C THR A 260 -8.27 -5.61 2.74
N PHE A 261 -8.44 -6.84 2.23
CA PHE A 261 -7.67 -8.02 2.62
C PHE A 261 -6.80 -8.59 1.50
N ALA A 262 -6.59 -7.84 0.43
CA ALA A 262 -5.72 -8.27 -0.68
C ALA A 262 -4.28 -8.49 -0.18
N GLY A 263 -3.60 -9.52 -0.66
CA GLY A 263 -2.26 -9.87 -0.19
C GLY A 263 -2.18 -10.48 1.21
N CYS A 264 -3.32 -10.86 1.83
CA CYS A 264 -3.35 -11.64 3.08
C CYS A 264 -3.07 -13.12 2.76
N GLU A 265 -1.79 -13.45 2.57
CA GLU A 265 -1.32 -14.72 1.99
C GLU A 265 -1.69 -15.98 2.78
N LEU A 266 -1.92 -15.86 4.10
CA LEU A 266 -2.27 -16.96 4.98
C LEU A 266 -3.75 -16.98 5.37
N LEU A 267 -4.57 -16.06 4.81
CA LEU A 267 -6.00 -15.99 5.14
C LEU A 267 -6.74 -17.23 4.62
N THR A 268 -7.35 -17.97 5.55
CA THR A 268 -8.07 -19.22 5.25
C THR A 268 -9.53 -19.16 5.70
N SER A 269 -9.91 -18.21 6.54
CA SER A 269 -11.27 -18.09 7.04
C SER A 269 -11.75 -16.65 7.03
N ILE A 270 -12.83 -16.43 6.31
CA ILE A 270 -13.59 -15.17 6.31
C ILE A 270 -15.01 -15.52 6.73
N VAL A 271 -15.50 -14.85 7.78
CA VAL A 271 -16.86 -15.00 8.27
C VAL A 271 -17.51 -13.62 8.34
N VAL A 272 -18.70 -13.51 7.81
CA VAL A 272 -19.58 -12.35 8.03
C VAL A 272 -20.66 -12.77 9.02
N ALA A 273 -20.88 -11.97 10.05
CA ALA A 273 -21.89 -12.25 11.07
C ALA A 273 -23.31 -12.30 10.45
N GLU A 274 -24.16 -13.20 10.95
CA GLU A 274 -25.49 -13.48 10.37
C GLU A 274 -26.44 -12.26 10.37
N GLY A 275 -26.23 -11.31 11.28
CA GLY A 275 -27.03 -10.08 11.38
C GLY A 275 -26.56 -8.96 10.47
N ASN A 276 -25.43 -9.11 9.73
CA ASN A 276 -24.97 -8.08 8.81
C ASN A 276 -25.91 -8.00 7.60
N THR A 277 -26.39 -6.78 7.31
CA THR A 277 -27.38 -6.54 6.24
C THR A 277 -26.76 -6.14 4.91
N MET A 278 -25.49 -5.73 4.92
CA MET A 278 -24.77 -5.24 3.72
C MET A 278 -23.90 -6.31 3.08
N TYR A 279 -23.45 -7.28 3.89
CA TYR A 279 -22.53 -8.33 3.46
C TYR A 279 -22.95 -9.67 4.03
N ASP A 280 -22.58 -10.74 3.38
CA ASP A 280 -22.73 -12.09 3.87
C ASP A 280 -21.55 -13.01 3.48
N SER A 281 -21.49 -14.17 4.12
CA SER A 281 -20.64 -15.32 3.76
C SER A 281 -21.51 -16.56 3.63
N ARG A 282 -22.58 -16.45 2.80
CA ARG A 282 -23.59 -17.49 2.58
C ARG A 282 -22.96 -18.84 2.30
N GLN A 283 -23.58 -19.92 2.80
CA GLN A 283 -23.12 -21.30 2.64
C GLN A 283 -21.71 -21.55 3.23
N ASN A 284 -21.26 -20.73 4.18
CA ASN A 284 -19.91 -20.78 4.75
C ASN A 284 -18.81 -20.69 3.67
N CYS A 285 -19.01 -19.83 2.68
CA CYS A 285 -18.16 -19.72 1.49
C CYS A 285 -16.75 -19.18 1.75
N HIS A 286 -16.45 -18.72 2.96
CA HIS A 286 -15.19 -18.07 3.33
C HIS A 286 -14.86 -16.89 2.42
N ALA A 287 -15.87 -16.08 2.09
CA ALA A 287 -15.76 -14.87 1.30
C ALA A 287 -16.64 -13.76 1.87
N ILE A 288 -16.41 -12.53 1.45
CA ILE A 288 -17.31 -11.40 1.68
C ILE A 288 -18.08 -11.15 0.38
N ILE A 289 -19.40 -11.30 0.43
CA ILE A 289 -20.30 -11.05 -0.68
C ILE A 289 -21.16 -9.85 -0.31
N GLN A 290 -21.26 -8.87 -1.20
CA GLN A 290 -22.15 -7.72 -1.04
C GLN A 290 -23.59 -8.14 -1.38
N THR A 291 -24.52 -7.91 -0.46
CA THR A 291 -25.88 -8.52 -0.53
C THR A 291 -26.78 -7.91 -1.61
N ASP A 292 -26.62 -6.63 -1.93
CA ASP A 292 -27.45 -5.91 -2.91
C ASP A 292 -27.02 -6.14 -4.37
N THR A 293 -25.75 -6.46 -4.60
CA THR A 293 -25.17 -6.66 -5.93
C THR A 293 -24.80 -8.10 -6.24
N ASP A 294 -24.79 -8.98 -5.23
CA ASP A 294 -24.23 -10.33 -5.29
C ASP A 294 -22.76 -10.34 -5.76
N ALA A 295 -22.02 -9.29 -5.46
CA ALA A 295 -20.61 -9.15 -5.82
C ALA A 295 -19.68 -9.76 -4.75
N LEU A 296 -18.79 -10.67 -5.13
CA LEU A 296 -17.76 -11.19 -4.26
C LEU A 296 -16.61 -10.17 -4.21
N ILE A 297 -16.49 -9.47 -3.06
CA ILE A 297 -15.51 -8.40 -2.88
C ILE A 297 -14.19 -8.87 -2.27
N CYS A 298 -14.21 -10.00 -1.54
CA CYS A 298 -13.01 -10.60 -0.98
C CYS A 298 -13.19 -12.11 -0.81
N GLY A 299 -12.21 -12.86 -1.26
CA GLY A 299 -12.08 -14.29 -1.02
C GLY A 299 -10.76 -14.63 -0.33
N CYS A 300 -10.57 -15.90 -0.02
CA CYS A 300 -9.35 -16.45 0.56
C CYS A 300 -9.03 -17.82 -0.04
N GLN A 301 -8.03 -18.49 0.49
CA GLN A 301 -7.58 -19.79 -0.05
C GLN A 301 -8.61 -20.92 0.07
N SER A 302 -9.54 -20.80 1.02
CA SER A 302 -10.59 -21.81 1.27
C SER A 302 -11.94 -21.43 0.67
N THR A 303 -12.00 -20.34 -0.11
CA THR A 303 -13.26 -19.85 -0.69
C THR A 303 -13.86 -20.84 -1.67
N THR A 304 -15.15 -21.08 -1.50
CA THR A 304 -16.03 -21.68 -2.50
C THR A 304 -17.00 -20.62 -2.97
N ILE A 305 -17.04 -20.30 -4.28
CA ILE A 305 -17.94 -19.26 -4.79
C ILE A 305 -19.35 -19.84 -4.90
N PRO A 306 -20.35 -19.30 -4.14
CA PRO A 306 -21.71 -19.81 -4.20
C PRO A 306 -22.41 -19.50 -5.53
N ASP A 307 -23.36 -20.35 -5.90
CA ASP A 307 -24.30 -20.01 -6.96
C ASP A 307 -25.04 -18.70 -6.62
N GLY A 308 -25.29 -17.89 -7.65
CA GLY A 308 -25.94 -16.57 -7.50
C GLY A 308 -24.96 -15.39 -7.41
N VAL A 309 -23.66 -15.60 -7.14
CA VAL A 309 -22.65 -14.55 -7.25
C VAL A 309 -22.59 -14.05 -8.68
N LYS A 310 -22.66 -12.72 -8.88
CA LYS A 310 -22.73 -12.07 -10.20
C LYS A 310 -21.38 -11.57 -10.71
N SER A 311 -20.50 -11.14 -9.80
CA SER A 311 -19.18 -10.65 -10.16
C SER A 311 -18.13 -11.03 -9.12
N ILE A 312 -16.89 -11.17 -9.58
CA ILE A 312 -15.69 -11.24 -8.75
C ILE A 312 -15.01 -9.89 -8.86
N GLU A 313 -14.95 -9.16 -7.75
CA GLU A 313 -14.51 -7.77 -7.75
C GLU A 313 -12.98 -7.61 -7.86
N LYS A 314 -12.56 -6.37 -8.09
CA LYS A 314 -11.15 -6.00 -8.15
C LYS A 314 -10.40 -6.43 -6.89
N TRP A 315 -9.26 -7.15 -7.07
CA TRP A 315 -8.40 -7.70 -6.03
C TRP A 315 -9.04 -8.78 -5.13
N ALA A 316 -10.16 -9.34 -5.51
CA ALA A 316 -10.91 -10.26 -4.64
C ALA A 316 -10.10 -11.45 -4.11
N PHE A 317 -9.17 -11.99 -4.89
CA PHE A 317 -8.26 -13.09 -4.52
C PHE A 317 -6.77 -12.72 -4.66
N ASP A 318 -6.44 -11.39 -4.71
CA ASP A 318 -5.04 -10.98 -4.85
C ASP A 318 -4.18 -11.55 -3.71
N GLY A 319 -3.07 -12.18 -4.08
CA GLY A 319 -2.13 -12.77 -3.13
C GLY A 319 -2.59 -14.07 -2.47
N CYS A 320 -3.67 -14.69 -2.93
CA CYS A 320 -4.07 -16.04 -2.47
C CYS A 320 -3.08 -17.10 -2.99
N LYS A 321 -1.83 -17.04 -2.50
CA LYS A 321 -0.70 -17.81 -3.03
C LYS A 321 -0.85 -19.33 -2.93
N LYS A 322 -1.69 -19.82 -2.02
CA LYS A 322 -1.94 -21.26 -1.83
C LYS A 322 -3.24 -21.74 -2.46
N LEU A 323 -3.99 -20.85 -3.14
CA LEU A 323 -5.17 -21.24 -3.91
C LEU A 323 -4.73 -22.09 -5.11
N THR A 324 -5.08 -23.37 -5.11
CA THR A 324 -4.66 -24.31 -6.18
C THR A 324 -5.68 -24.44 -7.30
N SER A 325 -6.95 -24.30 -6.97
CA SER A 325 -8.07 -24.33 -7.93
C SER A 325 -9.27 -23.57 -7.35
N ILE A 326 -10.14 -23.07 -8.21
CA ILE A 326 -11.41 -22.46 -7.83
C ILE A 326 -12.43 -22.70 -8.96
N ILE A 327 -13.67 -22.98 -8.58
CA ILE A 327 -14.79 -23.11 -9.51
C ILE A 327 -15.53 -21.78 -9.55
N ILE A 328 -15.69 -21.20 -10.72
CA ILE A 328 -16.49 -20.00 -10.96
C ILE A 328 -17.86 -20.48 -11.45
N PRO A 329 -18.96 -20.19 -10.72
CA PRO A 329 -20.29 -20.63 -11.15
C PRO A 329 -20.80 -19.87 -12.37
N ASP A 330 -21.77 -20.47 -13.09
CA ASP A 330 -22.39 -19.90 -14.30
C ASP A 330 -23.18 -18.60 -14.04
N SER A 331 -23.40 -18.24 -12.79
CA SER A 331 -24.01 -16.96 -12.41
C SER A 331 -23.07 -15.76 -12.53
N VAL A 332 -21.74 -16.00 -12.59
CA VAL A 332 -20.73 -14.92 -12.69
C VAL A 332 -20.64 -14.39 -14.11
N THR A 333 -20.75 -13.08 -14.25
CA THR A 333 -20.71 -12.39 -15.56
C THR A 333 -19.46 -11.54 -15.76
N ALA A 334 -18.72 -11.24 -14.68
CA ALA A 334 -17.51 -10.40 -14.73
C ALA A 334 -16.44 -10.86 -13.74
N ILE A 335 -15.18 -10.81 -14.18
CA ILE A 335 -13.98 -10.97 -13.36
C ILE A 335 -13.26 -9.62 -13.36
N GLY A 336 -13.08 -9.05 -12.19
CA GLY A 336 -12.53 -7.71 -11.98
C GLY A 336 -11.03 -7.61 -12.25
N ASN A 337 -10.54 -6.37 -12.28
CA ASN A 337 -9.11 -6.11 -12.43
C ASN A 337 -8.32 -6.73 -11.27
N ARG A 338 -7.21 -7.42 -11.58
CA ARG A 338 -6.33 -8.05 -10.57
C ARG A 338 -7.04 -9.05 -9.66
N ALA A 339 -8.17 -9.60 -10.10
CA ALA A 339 -9.01 -10.46 -9.25
C ALA A 339 -8.27 -11.67 -8.69
N PHE A 340 -7.36 -12.28 -9.47
CA PHE A 340 -6.51 -13.41 -9.09
C PHE A 340 -5.01 -13.07 -9.18
N GLU A 341 -4.64 -11.79 -9.04
CA GLU A 341 -3.23 -11.37 -9.08
C GLU A 341 -2.42 -12.16 -8.05
N LYS A 342 -1.26 -12.67 -8.46
CA LYS A 342 -0.34 -13.44 -7.58
C LYS A 342 -0.93 -14.68 -6.91
N CYS A 343 -1.95 -15.30 -7.51
CA CYS A 343 -2.38 -16.66 -7.14
C CYS A 343 -1.36 -17.68 -7.67
N THR A 344 -0.16 -17.66 -7.09
CA THR A 344 1.02 -18.37 -7.65
C THR A 344 0.91 -19.89 -7.66
N SER A 345 0.01 -20.49 -6.87
CA SER A 345 -0.25 -21.94 -6.87
C SER A 345 -1.48 -22.33 -7.68
N LEU A 346 -2.18 -21.38 -8.31
CA LEU A 346 -3.37 -21.67 -9.11
C LEU A 346 -2.96 -22.44 -10.37
N THR A 347 -3.31 -23.72 -10.44
CA THR A 347 -2.93 -24.61 -11.57
C THR A 347 -3.99 -24.65 -12.65
N THR A 348 -5.25 -24.59 -12.26
CA THR A 348 -6.40 -24.67 -13.17
C THR A 348 -7.51 -23.74 -12.72
N ILE A 349 -8.20 -23.13 -13.68
CA ILE A 349 -9.42 -22.35 -13.47
C ILE A 349 -10.30 -22.50 -14.72
N THR A 350 -11.60 -22.68 -14.50
CA THR A 350 -12.59 -22.70 -15.58
C THR A 350 -13.36 -21.40 -15.56
N ILE A 351 -13.37 -20.67 -16.68
CA ILE A 351 -14.14 -19.46 -16.87
C ILE A 351 -15.44 -19.85 -17.57
N PRO A 352 -16.60 -19.66 -16.93
CA PRO A 352 -17.88 -20.03 -17.52
C PRO A 352 -18.27 -19.14 -18.70
N HIS A 353 -19.15 -19.65 -19.57
CA HIS A 353 -19.63 -18.92 -20.77
C HIS A 353 -20.45 -17.66 -20.45
N SER A 354 -20.88 -17.53 -19.21
CA SER A 354 -21.55 -16.31 -18.70
C SER A 354 -20.63 -15.11 -18.54
N VAL A 355 -19.31 -15.34 -18.38
CA VAL A 355 -18.34 -14.26 -18.19
C VAL A 355 -18.13 -13.51 -19.50
N THR A 356 -18.47 -12.23 -19.48
CA THR A 356 -18.34 -11.32 -20.63
C THR A 356 -17.13 -10.40 -20.54
N SER A 357 -16.52 -10.29 -19.36
CA SER A 357 -15.34 -9.44 -19.14
C SER A 357 -14.34 -10.07 -18.18
N ILE A 358 -13.06 -10.01 -18.55
CA ILE A 358 -11.90 -10.35 -17.74
C ILE A 358 -11.08 -9.06 -17.59
N GLY A 359 -10.85 -8.64 -16.35
CA GLY A 359 -10.22 -7.36 -16.05
C GLY A 359 -8.72 -7.32 -16.34
N LYS A 360 -8.16 -6.09 -16.38
CA LYS A 360 -6.71 -5.86 -16.50
C LYS A 360 -5.97 -6.58 -15.38
N SER A 361 -4.88 -7.29 -15.73
CA SER A 361 -4.05 -8.04 -14.78
C SER A 361 -4.82 -9.11 -13.99
N ALA A 362 -5.94 -9.62 -14.49
CA ALA A 362 -6.82 -10.51 -13.72
C ALA A 362 -6.10 -11.77 -13.21
N PHE A 363 -5.13 -12.32 -13.97
CA PHE A 363 -4.30 -13.49 -13.62
C PHE A 363 -2.81 -13.14 -13.60
N TYR A 364 -2.47 -11.89 -13.29
CA TYR A 364 -1.10 -11.41 -13.25
C TYR A 364 -0.25 -12.23 -12.26
N TYR A 365 0.87 -12.80 -12.71
CA TYR A 365 1.71 -13.73 -11.94
C TYR A 365 0.99 -14.96 -11.38
N CYS A 366 0.00 -15.52 -12.06
CA CYS A 366 -0.49 -16.87 -11.80
C CYS A 366 0.52 -17.89 -12.35
N SER A 367 1.72 -17.94 -11.77
CA SER A 367 2.90 -18.63 -12.35
C SER A 367 2.77 -20.13 -12.49
N SER A 368 1.83 -20.78 -11.76
CA SER A 368 1.54 -22.21 -11.89
C SER A 368 0.39 -22.56 -12.84
N LEU A 369 -0.30 -21.56 -13.41
CA LEU A 369 -1.43 -21.80 -14.32
C LEU A 369 -0.94 -22.49 -15.59
N THR A 370 -1.49 -23.70 -15.87
CA THR A 370 -0.99 -24.54 -16.96
C THR A 370 -1.81 -24.42 -18.24
N ALA A 371 -3.11 -24.21 -18.11
CA ALA A 371 -4.03 -24.05 -19.22
C ALA A 371 -5.21 -23.16 -18.85
N ILE A 372 -5.77 -22.45 -19.83
CA ILE A 372 -6.99 -21.65 -19.66
C ILE A 372 -7.79 -21.59 -20.95
N THR A 373 -9.11 -21.52 -20.82
CA THR A 373 -10.02 -21.27 -21.94
C THR A 373 -10.73 -19.94 -21.73
N ILE A 374 -10.59 -19.02 -22.68
CA ILE A 374 -11.32 -17.76 -22.74
C ILE A 374 -12.62 -18.02 -23.50
N PRO A 375 -13.78 -17.82 -22.88
CA PRO A 375 -15.05 -18.16 -23.52
C PRO A 375 -15.41 -17.17 -24.66
N ASN A 376 -16.28 -17.62 -25.59
CA ASN A 376 -16.76 -16.81 -26.71
C ASN A 376 -17.53 -15.53 -26.31
N SER A 377 -17.93 -15.42 -25.06
CA SER A 377 -18.58 -14.23 -24.49
C SER A 377 -17.63 -13.07 -24.25
N VAL A 378 -16.31 -13.31 -24.18
CA VAL A 378 -15.28 -12.29 -23.98
C VAL A 378 -14.90 -11.66 -25.32
N ILE A 379 -14.81 -10.33 -25.35
CA ILE A 379 -14.48 -9.56 -26.56
C ILE A 379 -13.02 -9.08 -26.55
N THR A 380 -12.48 -8.81 -25.38
CA THR A 380 -11.13 -8.25 -25.23
C THR A 380 -10.36 -9.01 -24.16
N ILE A 381 -9.11 -9.40 -24.46
CA ILE A 381 -8.12 -9.82 -23.46
C ILE A 381 -7.39 -8.58 -23.01
N LYS A 382 -7.70 -8.12 -21.80
CA LYS A 382 -7.20 -6.84 -21.29
C LYS A 382 -5.73 -6.90 -20.89
N GLY A 383 -5.13 -5.71 -20.83
CA GLY A 383 -3.69 -5.54 -20.61
C GLY A 383 -3.17 -6.31 -19.40
N SER A 384 -2.03 -6.98 -19.58
CA SER A 384 -1.36 -7.82 -18.58
C SER A 384 -2.24 -8.93 -17.98
N ALA A 385 -3.34 -9.32 -18.64
CA ALA A 385 -4.30 -10.28 -18.06
C ALA A 385 -3.64 -11.59 -17.61
N PHE A 386 -2.64 -12.08 -18.36
CA PHE A 386 -1.88 -13.31 -18.10
C PHE A 386 -0.36 -13.04 -17.99
N TYR A 387 0.03 -11.82 -17.67
CA TYR A 387 1.44 -11.46 -17.47
C TYR A 387 2.11 -12.37 -16.44
N GLY A 388 3.25 -12.95 -16.79
CA GLY A 388 4.01 -13.79 -15.88
C GLY A 388 3.34 -15.14 -15.55
N CYS A 389 2.40 -15.63 -16.36
CA CYS A 389 1.87 -17.00 -16.28
C CYS A 389 2.89 -17.99 -16.85
N GLU A 390 4.04 -18.11 -16.17
CA GLU A 390 5.24 -18.79 -16.66
C GLU A 390 5.01 -20.28 -17.01
N SER A 391 4.03 -20.94 -16.37
CA SER A 391 3.71 -22.36 -16.61
C SER A 391 2.62 -22.58 -17.65
N LEU A 392 2.05 -21.52 -18.23
CA LEU A 392 0.99 -21.64 -19.22
C LEU A 392 1.52 -22.29 -20.49
N THR A 393 1.05 -23.51 -20.79
CA THR A 393 1.47 -24.28 -21.96
C THR A 393 0.48 -24.17 -23.12
N SER A 394 -0.79 -23.93 -22.82
CA SER A 394 -1.86 -23.83 -23.80
C SER A 394 -2.94 -22.84 -23.38
N ILE A 395 -3.48 -22.16 -24.36
CA ILE A 395 -4.64 -21.28 -24.21
C ILE A 395 -5.60 -21.47 -25.40
N ILE A 396 -6.89 -21.51 -25.10
CA ILE A 396 -7.95 -21.46 -26.09
C ILE A 396 -8.60 -20.08 -26.02
N ILE A 397 -8.59 -19.34 -27.11
CA ILE A 397 -9.19 -18.01 -27.22
C ILE A 397 -10.54 -18.12 -27.94
N GLY A 398 -11.58 -17.56 -27.32
CA GLY A 398 -12.92 -17.53 -27.87
C GLY A 398 -13.01 -16.75 -29.20
N ASN A 399 -13.86 -17.21 -30.11
CA ASN A 399 -13.95 -16.71 -31.48
C ASN A 399 -14.59 -15.31 -31.63
N ARG A 400 -14.88 -14.62 -30.54
CA ARG A 400 -15.35 -13.23 -30.54
C ARG A 400 -14.34 -12.25 -29.96
N VAL A 401 -13.15 -12.71 -29.58
CA VAL A 401 -12.07 -11.82 -29.13
C VAL A 401 -11.56 -11.01 -30.30
N THR A 402 -11.67 -9.68 -30.20
CA THR A 402 -11.24 -8.73 -31.25
C THR A 402 -9.92 -8.07 -30.93
N SER A 403 -9.53 -8.02 -29.65
CA SER A 403 -8.32 -7.32 -29.22
C SER A 403 -7.59 -8.09 -28.11
N ILE A 404 -6.26 -8.16 -28.26
CA ILE A 404 -5.30 -8.60 -27.24
C ILE A 404 -4.51 -7.36 -26.85
N GLU A 405 -4.74 -6.84 -25.64
CA GLU A 405 -4.12 -5.59 -25.17
C GLU A 405 -2.65 -5.80 -24.72
N ASP A 406 -1.99 -4.68 -24.37
CA ASP A 406 -0.57 -4.62 -24.03
C ASP A 406 -0.18 -5.58 -22.91
N TYR A 407 0.97 -6.26 -23.06
CA TYR A 407 1.53 -7.20 -22.08
C TYR A 407 0.61 -8.38 -21.75
N ALA A 408 -0.40 -8.67 -22.53
CA ALA A 408 -1.44 -9.64 -22.18
C ALA A 408 -0.89 -11.03 -21.81
N PHE A 409 0.14 -11.50 -22.51
CA PHE A 409 0.82 -12.79 -22.31
C PHE A 409 2.34 -12.63 -22.09
N ASP A 410 2.80 -11.44 -21.74
CA ASP A 410 4.23 -11.23 -21.46
C ASP A 410 4.72 -12.22 -20.39
N GLY A 411 5.87 -12.85 -20.64
CA GLY A 411 6.47 -13.83 -19.73
C GLY A 411 5.73 -15.16 -19.63
N CYS A 412 4.86 -15.50 -20.58
CA CYS A 412 4.29 -16.86 -20.69
C CYS A 412 5.33 -17.83 -21.27
N LYS A 413 6.41 -18.07 -20.52
CA LYS A 413 7.63 -18.73 -20.98
C LYS A 413 7.44 -20.14 -21.56
N LYS A 414 6.41 -20.88 -21.07
CA LYS A 414 6.12 -22.25 -21.49
C LYS A 414 5.03 -22.36 -22.56
N LEU A 415 4.49 -21.23 -23.05
CA LEU A 415 3.48 -21.23 -24.11
C LEU A 415 4.13 -21.70 -25.41
N THR A 416 3.74 -22.89 -25.89
CA THR A 416 4.36 -23.50 -27.08
C THR A 416 3.66 -23.15 -28.39
N SER A 417 2.35 -22.91 -28.33
CA SER A 417 1.53 -22.51 -29.47
C SER A 417 0.33 -21.75 -29.03
N ILE A 418 -0.16 -20.86 -29.89
CA ILE A 418 -1.40 -20.13 -29.72
C ILE A 418 -2.10 -20.01 -31.07
N THR A 419 -3.42 -20.18 -31.08
CA THR A 419 -4.25 -19.91 -32.24
C THR A 419 -5.08 -18.66 -31.99
N LEU A 420 -4.88 -17.65 -32.80
CA LEU A 420 -5.67 -16.42 -32.78
C LEU A 420 -6.93 -16.63 -33.60
N PRO A 421 -8.12 -16.30 -33.08
CA PRO A 421 -9.35 -16.41 -33.86
C PRO A 421 -9.43 -15.35 -34.97
N ASP A 422 -10.21 -15.65 -36.01
CA ASP A 422 -10.42 -14.76 -37.17
C ASP A 422 -11.09 -13.41 -36.83
N SER A 423 -11.47 -13.21 -35.59
CA SER A 423 -12.03 -11.96 -35.07
C SER A 423 -10.99 -10.97 -34.59
N VAL A 424 -9.72 -11.37 -34.40
CA VAL A 424 -8.68 -10.50 -33.83
C VAL A 424 -8.22 -9.47 -34.83
N THR A 425 -8.41 -8.21 -34.49
CA THR A 425 -7.99 -7.04 -35.31
C THR A 425 -6.79 -6.31 -34.74
N SER A 426 -6.48 -6.49 -33.44
CA SER A 426 -5.35 -5.81 -32.82
C SER A 426 -4.60 -6.68 -31.81
N ILE A 427 -3.27 -6.57 -31.84
CA ILE A 427 -2.34 -7.12 -30.87
C ILE A 427 -1.54 -5.94 -30.33
N GLY A 428 -1.57 -5.74 -29.00
CA GLY A 428 -0.94 -4.62 -28.31
C GLY A 428 0.56 -4.75 -28.12
N GLU A 429 1.15 -3.71 -27.53
CA GLU A 429 2.58 -3.64 -27.21
C GLU A 429 2.99 -4.75 -26.24
N TYR A 430 4.14 -5.41 -26.51
CA TYR A 430 4.69 -6.48 -25.67
C TYR A 430 3.70 -7.63 -25.40
N ALA A 431 2.68 -7.83 -26.23
CA ALA A 431 1.58 -8.76 -25.94
C ALA A 431 2.06 -10.21 -25.71
N PHE A 432 3.10 -10.67 -26.43
CA PHE A 432 3.74 -11.97 -26.29
C PHE A 432 5.25 -11.87 -25.98
N TYR A 433 5.68 -10.76 -25.41
CA TYR A 433 7.08 -10.56 -25.03
C TYR A 433 7.57 -11.68 -24.11
N ASN A 434 8.80 -12.16 -24.28
CA ASN A 434 9.35 -13.28 -23.50
C ASN A 434 8.54 -14.61 -23.54
N CYS A 435 7.76 -14.86 -24.58
CA CYS A 435 7.16 -16.18 -24.81
C CYS A 435 8.21 -17.15 -25.39
N GLU A 436 9.22 -17.47 -24.57
CA GLU A 436 10.46 -18.14 -24.97
C GLU A 436 10.26 -19.50 -25.67
N SER A 437 9.17 -20.24 -25.34
CA SER A 437 8.85 -21.55 -25.90
C SER A 437 7.90 -21.51 -27.11
N LEU A 438 7.41 -20.32 -27.49
CA LEU A 438 6.47 -20.17 -28.61
C LEU A 438 7.20 -20.49 -29.91
N THR A 439 6.81 -21.61 -30.59
CA THR A 439 7.49 -22.07 -31.78
C THR A 439 6.83 -21.59 -33.07
N ALA A 440 5.53 -21.44 -33.06
CA ALA A 440 4.74 -20.98 -34.19
C ALA A 440 3.55 -20.14 -33.79
N ILE A 441 3.19 -19.21 -34.65
CA ILE A 441 1.95 -18.43 -34.52
C ILE A 441 1.25 -18.31 -35.87
N THR A 442 -0.09 -18.37 -35.81
CA THR A 442 -0.94 -18.08 -36.98
C THR A 442 -1.68 -16.76 -36.70
N ILE A 443 -1.44 -15.79 -37.56
CA ILE A 443 -2.03 -14.45 -37.54
C ILE A 443 -3.22 -14.45 -38.52
N PRO A 444 -4.44 -14.06 -38.07
CA PRO A 444 -5.61 -14.03 -38.92
C PRO A 444 -5.56 -12.87 -39.92
N GLU A 445 -6.26 -13.01 -41.06
CA GLU A 445 -6.34 -11.98 -42.11
C GLU A 445 -7.03 -10.68 -41.62
N SER A 446 -7.78 -10.76 -40.54
CA SER A 446 -8.46 -9.62 -39.91
C SER A 446 -7.52 -8.67 -39.14
N LEU A 447 -6.25 -9.02 -38.95
CA LEU A 447 -5.33 -8.19 -38.16
C LEU A 447 -5.07 -6.84 -38.87
N GLU A 448 -5.27 -5.75 -38.14
CA GLU A 448 -5.06 -4.38 -38.62
C GLU A 448 -3.83 -3.73 -37.95
N VAL A 449 -3.56 -4.08 -36.68
CA VAL A 449 -2.47 -3.46 -35.87
C VAL A 449 -1.68 -4.52 -35.12
N LEU A 450 -0.35 -4.46 -35.25
CA LEU A 450 0.61 -5.23 -34.46
C LEU A 450 1.51 -4.30 -33.68
N GLY A 451 1.43 -4.38 -32.35
CA GLY A 451 2.07 -3.47 -31.40
C GLY A 451 3.58 -3.59 -31.34
N GLU A 452 4.22 -2.58 -30.76
CA GLU A 452 5.65 -2.53 -30.50
C GLU A 452 6.10 -3.76 -29.69
N SER A 453 7.24 -4.36 -30.09
CA SER A 453 7.83 -5.50 -29.38
C SER A 453 6.87 -6.67 -29.11
N ALA A 454 5.82 -6.81 -29.91
CA ALA A 454 4.73 -7.77 -29.66
C ALA A 454 5.22 -9.21 -29.48
N PHE A 455 6.27 -9.63 -30.23
CA PHE A 455 6.90 -10.95 -30.15
C PHE A 455 8.38 -10.88 -29.76
N GLU A 456 8.86 -9.77 -29.28
CA GLU A 456 10.25 -9.62 -28.86
C GLU A 456 10.64 -10.68 -27.85
N ASN A 457 11.86 -11.23 -27.95
CA ASN A 457 12.36 -12.32 -27.11
C ASN A 457 11.57 -13.66 -27.20
N CYS A 458 10.75 -13.85 -28.23
CA CYS A 458 10.20 -15.17 -28.54
C CYS A 458 11.29 -16.07 -29.20
N SER A 459 12.28 -16.47 -28.41
CA SER A 459 13.53 -17.08 -28.89
C SER A 459 13.38 -18.45 -29.59
N SER A 460 12.21 -19.07 -29.52
CA SER A 460 11.88 -20.30 -30.24
C SER A 460 10.95 -20.06 -31.43
N LEU A 461 10.50 -18.87 -31.74
CA LEU A 461 9.51 -18.57 -32.77
C LEU A 461 10.14 -18.62 -34.14
N THR A 462 10.01 -19.76 -34.81
CA THR A 462 10.61 -20.08 -36.12
C THR A 462 9.61 -20.03 -37.27
N ALA A 463 8.30 -20.05 -36.98
CA ALA A 463 7.24 -20.05 -37.99
C ALA A 463 6.17 -18.99 -37.67
N ILE A 464 6.01 -18.01 -38.56
CA ILE A 464 4.94 -17.01 -38.53
C ILE A 464 4.13 -17.20 -39.81
N THR A 465 2.85 -17.53 -39.64
CA THR A 465 1.91 -17.69 -40.75
C THR A 465 0.85 -16.59 -40.70
N TYR A 466 0.64 -15.93 -41.80
CA TYR A 466 -0.45 -14.99 -41.99
C TYR A 466 -1.53 -15.56 -42.90
N GLN A 467 -2.79 -15.52 -42.51
CA GLN A 467 -3.90 -16.13 -43.25
C GLN A 467 -4.37 -15.32 -44.47
N GLY A 468 -3.84 -14.11 -44.66
CA GLY A 468 -4.08 -13.25 -45.81
C GLY A 468 -2.98 -13.34 -46.88
N THR A 469 -3.08 -12.44 -47.88
CA THR A 469 -2.09 -12.26 -48.96
C THR A 469 -0.96 -11.31 -48.50
N ILE A 470 0.14 -11.30 -49.29
CA ILE A 470 1.23 -10.33 -49.09
C ILE A 470 0.71 -8.90 -49.09
N ALA A 471 -0.16 -8.56 -50.05
CA ALA A 471 -0.72 -7.23 -50.17
C ALA A 471 -1.52 -6.81 -48.90
N GLN A 472 -2.25 -7.76 -48.29
CA GLN A 472 -2.95 -7.51 -47.02
C GLN A 472 -2.00 -7.38 -45.85
N TRP A 473 -0.89 -8.16 -45.81
CA TRP A 473 0.14 -8.00 -44.79
C TRP A 473 0.79 -6.61 -44.78
N GLU A 474 1.05 -6.07 -45.97
CA GLU A 474 1.64 -4.74 -46.18
C GLU A 474 0.72 -3.59 -45.71
N GLU A 475 -0.60 -3.85 -45.58
CA GLU A 475 -1.57 -2.90 -45.05
C GLU A 475 -1.63 -2.86 -43.51
N ILE A 476 -1.07 -3.88 -42.83
CA ILE A 476 -1.06 -3.94 -41.36
C ILE A 476 -0.16 -2.83 -40.81
N ILE A 477 -0.65 -2.12 -39.81
CA ILE A 477 0.15 -1.14 -39.04
C ILE A 477 1.08 -1.95 -38.14
N LEU A 478 2.34 -2.13 -38.59
CA LEU A 478 3.40 -2.74 -37.79
C LEU A 478 4.11 -1.64 -37.00
N GLN A 479 4.17 -1.78 -35.67
CA GLN A 479 4.92 -0.87 -34.82
C GLN A 479 6.39 -1.32 -34.70
N ASP A 480 7.24 -0.47 -34.14
CA ASP A 480 8.69 -0.71 -34.06
C ASP A 480 9.01 -1.99 -33.30
N ASP A 481 10.08 -2.67 -33.70
CA ASP A 481 10.65 -3.85 -33.03
C ASP A 481 9.68 -5.02 -32.74
N TRP A 482 8.54 -5.11 -33.46
CA TRP A 482 7.51 -6.11 -33.20
C TRP A 482 8.04 -7.55 -33.21
N ASN A 483 9.12 -7.84 -33.97
CA ASN A 483 9.78 -9.13 -34.15
C ASN A 483 11.25 -9.16 -33.69
N ASN A 484 11.68 -8.20 -32.85
CA ASN A 484 13.05 -8.14 -32.36
C ASN A 484 13.44 -9.44 -31.63
N GLU A 485 14.66 -9.95 -31.89
CA GLU A 485 15.18 -11.20 -31.35
C GLU A 485 14.33 -12.45 -31.67
N VAL A 486 13.49 -12.43 -32.74
CA VAL A 486 12.73 -13.57 -33.24
C VAL A 486 13.57 -14.33 -34.25
N PRO A 487 13.67 -15.71 -34.17
CA PRO A 487 14.43 -16.52 -35.14
C PRO A 487 13.82 -16.58 -36.52
N ALA A 488 12.48 -16.46 -36.66
CA ALA A 488 11.81 -16.44 -37.97
C ALA A 488 12.35 -15.32 -38.84
N LYS A 489 12.54 -15.59 -40.12
CA LYS A 489 13.06 -14.65 -41.11
C LYS A 489 12.03 -14.27 -42.17
N VAL A 490 10.92 -14.98 -42.17
CA VAL A 490 9.82 -14.78 -43.14
C VAL A 490 8.48 -14.92 -42.44
N VAL A 491 7.50 -14.20 -42.96
CA VAL A 491 6.07 -14.42 -42.71
C VAL A 491 5.51 -15.17 -43.92
N HIS A 492 4.92 -16.33 -43.68
CA HIS A 492 4.28 -17.13 -44.70
C HIS A 492 2.85 -16.63 -44.95
N CYS A 493 2.59 -15.99 -46.10
CA CYS A 493 1.28 -15.57 -46.55
C CYS A 493 0.64 -16.61 -47.49
N THR A 494 -0.61 -16.44 -47.85
CA THR A 494 -1.33 -17.40 -48.71
C THR A 494 -0.83 -17.44 -50.17
N ASP A 495 -0.15 -16.40 -50.65
CA ASP A 495 0.37 -16.23 -52.00
C ASP A 495 1.90 -16.06 -52.07
N GLY A 496 2.62 -16.25 -50.96
CA GLY A 496 4.08 -16.18 -50.90
C GLY A 496 4.62 -15.82 -49.52
N ASP A 497 5.90 -15.47 -49.45
CA ASP A 497 6.64 -15.17 -48.24
C ASP A 497 7.03 -13.68 -48.21
N VAL A 498 7.00 -13.07 -47.01
CA VAL A 498 7.50 -11.72 -46.75
C VAL A 498 8.71 -11.82 -45.83
N GLU A 499 9.85 -11.25 -46.23
CA GLU A 499 11.06 -11.16 -45.36
C GLU A 499 10.83 -10.16 -44.24
N ILE A 500 11.31 -10.50 -43.02
CA ILE A 500 11.16 -9.68 -41.80
C ILE A 500 12.45 -9.54 -41.02
#